data_cb234c7038f2b5b5059aed1dbde33d3a
#
_entry.id   cb234c7038f2b5b5059aed1dbde33d3a
#
_cell.length_a   1.000
_cell.length_b   1.000
_cell.length_c   1.000
_cell.angle_alpha   90.00
_cell.angle_beta   90.00
_cell.angle_gamma   90.00
#
_symmetry.space_group_name_H-M   'P 1'
#
loop_
_entity.id
_entity.type
_entity.pdbx_description
1 polymer ?
#
loop_
_entity_poly.entity_id
_entity_poly.type
_entity_poly.pdbx_seq_one_letter_code
_entity_poly.pdbx_strand_id
1 'polypeptide(L)'
;MSVLAHGVDMVECSRISEAVRRHGDRFLKRVFTPAELAYCLGRKRETEHLAGRFAAKEAVLKVLGTGWQRGINWTDVEILNEPSGQPRVTLRGRCLELAREKDLANVIVSISHIETHAIASAVASGR
;
A
#
# COMPACT_ATOMS: atom_id res chain seq x y z
N MET A 1 -12.39 14.68 -15.08
CA MET A 1 -12.55 13.68 -14.01
C MET A 1 -12.54 14.36 -12.65
N SER A 2 -13.39 13.90 -11.77
CA SER A 2 -13.46 14.45 -10.42
C SER A 2 -12.77 13.54 -9.43
N VAL A 3 -12.14 14.13 -8.42
CA VAL A 3 -11.64 13.38 -7.27
C VAL A 3 -12.85 12.95 -6.45
N LEU A 4 -12.96 11.65 -6.21
CA LEU A 4 -14.07 11.06 -5.48
C LEU A 4 -13.71 10.67 -4.05
N ALA A 5 -12.45 10.34 -3.81
CA ALA A 5 -12.00 9.90 -2.50
C ALA A 5 -10.52 10.15 -2.33
N HIS A 6 -10.11 10.28 -1.09
CA HIS A 6 -8.73 10.57 -0.74
C HIS A 6 -8.44 9.90 0.61
N GLY A 7 -7.22 9.43 0.77
CA GLY A 7 -6.78 8.81 2.01
C GLY A 7 -5.32 9.11 2.27
N VAL A 8 -4.96 9.15 3.53
CA VAL A 8 -3.58 9.35 3.95
C VAL A 8 -3.30 8.45 5.14
N ASP A 9 -2.09 7.93 5.21
CA ASP A 9 -1.65 7.14 6.35
C ASP A 9 -0.17 7.37 6.60
N MET A 10 0.23 7.21 7.85
CA MET A 10 1.61 7.35 8.27
C MET A 10 1.96 6.19 9.19
N VAL A 11 3.14 5.64 9.03
CA VAL A 11 3.60 4.52 9.85
C VAL A 11 5.01 4.77 10.36
N GLU A 12 5.25 4.37 11.60
CA GLU A 12 6.60 4.36 12.15
C GLU A 12 7.36 3.16 11.59
N CYS A 13 8.55 3.39 11.05
CA CYS A 13 9.39 2.32 10.50
C CYS A 13 9.73 1.26 11.55
N SER A 14 9.84 1.67 12.81
CA SER A 14 10.11 0.74 13.92
C SER A 14 9.01 -0.32 14.08
N ARG A 15 7.76 0.02 13.76
CA ARG A 15 6.66 -0.95 13.80
C ARG A 15 6.85 -2.05 12.76
N ILE A 16 7.33 -1.67 11.59
CA ILE A 16 7.58 -2.63 10.52
C ILE A 16 8.78 -3.52 10.86
N SER A 17 9.89 -2.92 11.30
CA SER A 17 11.07 -3.71 11.69
C SER A 17 10.75 -4.67 12.84
N GLU A 18 9.93 -4.24 13.80
CA GLU A 18 9.52 -5.09 14.91
C GLU A 18 8.64 -6.25 14.44
N ALA A 19 7.71 -5.99 13.52
CA ALA A 19 6.87 -7.05 12.95
C ALA A 19 7.72 -8.09 12.20
N VAL A 20 8.70 -7.63 11.44
CA VAL A 20 9.63 -8.53 10.73
C VAL A 20 10.45 -9.33 11.72
N ARG A 21 10.95 -8.68 12.79
CA ARG A 21 11.74 -9.36 13.81
C ARG A 21 10.93 -10.45 14.52
N ARG A 22 9.67 -10.18 14.83
CA ARG A 22 8.81 -11.12 15.58
C ARG A 22 8.26 -12.25 14.72
N HIS A 23 7.89 -11.94 13.49
CA HIS A 23 7.10 -12.86 12.67
C HIS A 23 7.78 -13.27 11.36
N GLY A 24 8.85 -12.58 10.97
CA GLY A 24 9.63 -12.93 9.79
C GLY A 24 8.79 -13.06 8.54
N ASP A 25 8.99 -14.17 7.83
CA ASP A 25 8.29 -14.43 6.56
C ASP A 25 6.77 -14.46 6.69
N ARG A 26 6.23 -14.84 7.84
CA ARG A 26 4.77 -14.84 8.05
C ARG A 26 4.20 -13.44 7.87
N PHE A 27 4.84 -12.43 8.46
CA PHE A 27 4.42 -11.05 8.30
C PHE A 27 4.61 -10.60 6.86
N LEU A 28 5.83 -10.81 6.32
CA LEU A 28 6.16 -10.34 4.97
C LEU A 28 5.23 -10.90 3.90
N LYS A 29 4.99 -12.20 3.94
CA LYS A 29 4.15 -12.85 2.92
C LYS A 29 2.66 -12.58 3.09
N ARG A 30 2.23 -12.28 4.30
CA ARG A 30 0.84 -11.91 4.54
C ARG A 30 0.51 -10.52 4.01
N VAL A 31 1.44 -9.59 4.15
CA VAL A 31 1.21 -8.18 3.84
C VAL A 31 1.64 -7.80 2.43
N PHE A 32 2.74 -8.35 1.95
CA PHE A 32 3.35 -7.94 0.70
C PHE A 32 3.29 -9.03 -0.36
N THR A 33 3.10 -8.63 -1.61
CA THR A 33 3.15 -9.58 -2.72
C THR A 33 4.60 -9.96 -3.02
N PRO A 34 4.84 -11.09 -3.71
CA PRO A 34 6.21 -11.46 -4.11
C PRO A 34 6.92 -10.34 -4.88
N ALA A 35 6.21 -9.62 -5.74
CA ALA A 35 6.80 -8.52 -6.52
C ALA A 35 7.21 -7.35 -5.61
N GLU A 36 6.38 -7.03 -4.61
CA GLU A 36 6.73 -5.99 -3.64
C GLU A 36 7.96 -6.38 -2.83
N LEU A 37 8.03 -7.64 -2.40
CA LEU A 37 9.19 -8.13 -1.66
C LEU A 37 10.44 -8.13 -2.51
N ALA A 38 10.33 -8.51 -3.78
CA ALA A 38 11.47 -8.48 -4.71
C ALA A 38 12.03 -7.06 -4.86
N TYR A 39 11.18 -6.06 -4.81
CA TYR A 39 11.62 -4.66 -4.87
C TYR A 39 12.25 -4.20 -3.56
N CYS A 40 11.64 -4.52 -2.43
CA CYS A 40 12.03 -3.95 -1.13
C CYS A 40 13.22 -4.65 -0.48
N LEU A 41 13.23 -5.99 -0.52
CA LEU A 41 14.24 -6.76 0.21
C LEU A 41 15.62 -6.62 -0.42
N GLY A 42 16.64 -6.51 0.42
CA GLY A 42 18.02 -6.37 -0.03
C GLY A 42 18.44 -4.96 -0.37
N ARG A 43 17.52 -4.01 -0.35
CA ARG A 43 17.86 -2.60 -0.57
C ARG A 43 18.44 -2.01 0.71
N LYS A 44 19.26 -0.98 0.57
CA LYS A 44 19.91 -0.31 1.69
C LYS A 44 18.91 0.20 2.73
N ARG A 45 17.74 0.68 2.29
CA ARG A 45 16.69 1.19 3.17
C ARG A 45 15.47 0.29 3.15
N GLU A 46 15.71 -0.99 3.29
CA GLU A 46 14.69 -2.03 3.21
C GLU A 46 13.45 -1.72 4.05
N THR A 47 13.65 -1.38 5.32
CA THR A 47 12.53 -1.10 6.23
C THR A 47 11.73 0.12 5.78
N GLU A 48 12.40 1.17 5.30
CA GLU A 48 11.70 2.35 4.79
C GLU A 48 10.86 2.01 3.56
N HIS A 49 11.36 1.18 2.67
CA HIS A 49 10.60 0.76 1.49
C HIS A 49 9.39 -0.09 1.87
N LEU A 50 9.55 -1.01 2.81
CA LEU A 50 8.43 -1.81 3.31
C LEU A 50 7.40 -0.92 4.00
N ALA A 51 7.85 0.01 4.84
CA ALA A 51 6.96 0.93 5.54
C ALA A 51 6.18 1.82 4.57
N GLY A 52 6.83 2.28 3.51
CA GLY A 52 6.16 3.09 2.48
C GLY A 52 5.03 2.31 1.80
N ARG A 53 5.26 1.06 1.45
CA ARG A 53 4.21 0.24 0.85
C ARG A 53 3.11 -0.08 1.83
N PHE A 54 3.46 -0.32 3.09
CA PHE A 54 2.46 -0.54 4.13
C PHE A 54 1.54 0.67 4.28
N ALA A 55 2.13 1.86 4.37
CA ALA A 55 1.36 3.10 4.46
C ALA A 55 0.47 3.32 3.22
N ALA A 56 1.00 3.01 2.03
CA ALA A 56 0.25 3.14 0.79
C ALA A 56 -0.96 2.20 0.75
N LYS A 57 -0.80 0.96 1.20
CA LYS A 57 -1.91 0.00 1.28
C LYS A 57 -3.00 0.51 2.22
N GLU A 58 -2.61 1.04 3.38
CA GLU A 58 -3.56 1.63 4.33
C GLU A 58 -4.28 2.84 3.73
N ALA A 59 -3.55 3.71 3.05
CA ALA A 59 -4.14 4.89 2.40
C ALA A 59 -5.17 4.48 1.33
N VAL A 60 -4.86 3.45 0.55
CA VAL A 60 -5.78 2.92 -0.46
C VAL A 60 -7.05 2.36 0.19
N LEU A 61 -6.92 1.66 1.32
CA LEU A 61 -8.10 1.15 2.02
C LEU A 61 -9.00 2.29 2.52
N LYS A 62 -8.40 3.39 2.94
CA LYS A 62 -9.18 4.58 3.32
C LYS A 62 -9.94 5.14 2.13
N VAL A 63 -9.32 5.14 0.95
CA VAL A 63 -9.98 5.55 -0.29
C VAL A 63 -11.17 4.64 -0.60
N LEU A 64 -11.01 3.34 -0.40
CA LEU A 64 -12.09 2.37 -0.63
C LEU A 64 -13.20 2.47 0.43
N GLY A 65 -12.97 3.26 1.49
CA GLY A 65 -13.97 3.49 2.53
C GLY A 65 -14.14 2.30 3.46
N THR A 66 -13.16 1.43 3.52
CA THR A 66 -13.19 0.25 4.36
C THR A 66 -11.92 0.17 5.19
N GLY A 67 -11.96 -0.45 6.32
CA GLY A 67 -10.75 -0.85 7.02
C GLY A 67 -10.43 -2.28 6.63
N TRP A 68 -9.65 -2.96 7.46
CA TRP A 68 -9.38 -4.37 7.27
C TRP A 68 -10.62 -5.15 7.65
N GLN A 69 -11.41 -5.46 6.64
CA GLN A 69 -12.64 -6.21 6.81
C GLN A 69 -12.46 -7.65 6.34
N ARG A 70 -13.42 -8.49 6.73
CA ARG A 70 -13.48 -9.86 6.28
C ARG A 70 -13.53 -9.90 4.75
N GLY A 71 -12.70 -10.74 4.16
CA GLY A 71 -12.60 -10.88 2.71
C GLY A 71 -11.59 -9.98 2.05
N ILE A 72 -10.99 -9.06 2.79
CA ILE A 72 -9.95 -8.17 2.28
C ILE A 72 -8.58 -8.72 2.69
N ASN A 73 -7.71 -8.88 1.71
CA ASN A 73 -6.34 -9.31 1.92
C ASN A 73 -5.38 -8.16 1.62
N TRP A 74 -4.30 -8.05 2.40
CA TRP A 74 -3.26 -7.06 2.18
C TRP A 74 -2.70 -7.12 0.75
N THR A 75 -2.54 -8.34 0.22
CA THR A 75 -1.98 -8.56 -1.12
C THR A 75 -2.95 -8.23 -2.25
N ASP A 76 -4.20 -7.90 -1.93
CA ASP A 76 -5.16 -7.41 -2.92
C ASP A 76 -4.87 -5.96 -3.35
N VAL A 77 -4.00 -5.27 -2.62
CA VAL A 77 -3.50 -3.94 -2.99
C VAL A 77 -2.01 -4.09 -3.23
N GLU A 78 -1.57 -3.97 -4.47
CA GLU A 78 -0.16 -4.08 -4.81
C GLU A 78 0.40 -2.75 -5.26
N ILE A 79 1.51 -2.34 -4.66
CA ILE A 79 2.17 -1.06 -4.97
C ILE A 79 3.54 -1.36 -5.55
N LEU A 80 3.70 -1.12 -6.83
CA LEU A 80 4.98 -1.31 -7.53
C LEU A 80 5.42 0.01 -8.15
N ASN A 81 6.72 0.14 -8.36
CA ASN A 81 7.26 1.33 -9.01
C ASN A 81 7.38 1.09 -10.51
N GLU A 82 6.95 2.07 -11.30
CA GLU A 82 7.21 2.09 -12.73
C GLU A 82 8.68 2.41 -12.99
N PRO A 83 9.19 2.21 -14.21
CA PRO A 83 10.58 2.57 -14.53
C PRO A 83 10.91 4.04 -14.21
N SER A 84 9.91 4.92 -14.27
CA SER A 84 10.07 6.33 -13.89
C SER A 84 10.26 6.54 -12.39
N GLY A 85 10.01 5.51 -11.57
CA GLY A 85 10.02 5.59 -10.12
C GLY A 85 8.66 5.87 -9.51
N GLN A 86 7.67 6.21 -10.33
CA GLN A 86 6.33 6.52 -9.83
C GLN A 86 5.62 5.25 -9.34
N PRO A 87 5.01 5.30 -8.14
CA PRO A 87 4.24 4.17 -7.65
C PRO A 87 3.00 3.90 -8.50
N ARG A 88 2.70 2.64 -8.69
CA ARG A 88 1.53 2.18 -9.42
C ARG A 88 0.73 1.23 -8.56
N VAL A 89 -0.58 1.46 -8.46
CA VAL A 89 -1.50 0.65 -7.67
C VAL A 89 -2.19 -0.36 -8.57
N THR A 90 -2.18 -1.63 -8.16
CA THR A 90 -3.00 -2.67 -8.78
C THR A 90 -3.93 -3.23 -7.71
N LEU A 91 -5.21 -3.25 -8.00
CA LEU A 91 -6.22 -3.81 -7.10
C LEU A 91 -6.69 -5.17 -7.60
N ARG A 92 -6.90 -6.08 -6.67
CA ARG A 92 -7.39 -7.44 -6.96
C ARG A 92 -8.45 -7.83 -5.94
N GLY A 93 -9.14 -8.92 -6.21
CA GLY A 93 -10.07 -9.51 -5.25
C GLY A 93 -11.13 -8.55 -4.76
N ARG A 94 -11.40 -8.59 -3.49
CA ARG A 94 -12.46 -7.76 -2.89
C ARG A 94 -12.15 -6.26 -3.00
N CYS A 95 -10.88 -5.87 -2.98
CA CYS A 95 -10.52 -4.46 -3.16
C CYS A 95 -10.91 -3.96 -4.55
N LEU A 96 -10.71 -4.77 -5.58
CA LEU A 96 -11.11 -4.42 -6.94
C LEU A 96 -12.63 -4.32 -7.05
N GLU A 97 -13.37 -5.25 -6.43
CA GLU A 97 -14.83 -5.20 -6.41
C GLU A 97 -15.34 -3.92 -5.77
N LEU A 98 -14.76 -3.55 -4.62
CA LEU A 98 -15.16 -2.32 -3.92
C LEU A 98 -14.91 -1.08 -4.76
N ALA A 99 -13.77 -1.02 -5.46
CA ALA A 99 -13.48 0.09 -6.34
C ALA A 99 -14.52 0.19 -7.47
N ARG A 100 -14.89 -0.93 -8.05
CA ARG A 100 -15.91 -0.97 -9.11
C ARG A 100 -17.27 -0.55 -8.61
N GLU A 101 -17.66 -1.02 -7.43
CA GLU A 101 -18.95 -0.65 -6.81
C GLU A 101 -19.04 0.85 -6.57
N LYS A 102 -17.93 1.52 -6.35
CA LYS A 102 -17.86 2.96 -6.08
C LYS A 102 -17.48 3.78 -7.31
N ASP A 103 -17.38 3.16 -8.47
CA ASP A 103 -16.99 3.82 -9.72
C ASP A 103 -15.62 4.50 -9.64
N LEU A 104 -14.71 3.94 -8.89
CA LEU A 104 -13.34 4.45 -8.79
C LEU A 104 -12.53 3.84 -9.94
N ALA A 105 -12.26 4.64 -10.96
CA ALA A 105 -11.56 4.18 -12.15
C ALA A 105 -10.04 4.23 -12.01
N ASN A 106 -9.55 5.22 -11.27
CA ASN A 106 -8.12 5.43 -11.10
C ASN A 106 -7.81 5.64 -9.63
N VAL A 107 -6.82 4.90 -9.13
CA VAL A 107 -6.30 5.11 -7.78
C VAL A 107 -4.80 5.36 -7.93
N ILE A 108 -4.36 6.52 -7.49
CA ILE A 108 -2.95 6.90 -7.52
C ILE A 108 -2.46 7.15 -6.11
N VAL A 109 -1.17 6.89 -5.89
CA VAL A 109 -0.55 7.08 -4.57
C VAL A 109 0.73 7.88 -4.70
N SER A 110 1.08 8.55 -3.60
CA SER A 110 2.36 9.19 -3.42
C SER A 110 2.92 8.71 -2.09
N ILE A 111 4.21 8.43 -2.07
CA ILE A 111 4.89 7.89 -0.89
C ILE A 111 6.09 8.76 -0.58
N SER A 112 6.27 9.07 0.70
CA SER A 112 7.46 9.75 1.17
C SER A 112 7.94 9.07 2.45
N HIS A 113 9.23 9.00 2.64
CA HIS A 113 9.78 8.37 3.84
C HIS A 113 11.07 9.02 4.28
N ILE A 114 11.29 8.91 5.58
CA ILE A 114 12.55 9.22 6.23
C ILE A 114 12.93 7.98 7.06
N GLU A 115 14.04 8.04 7.74
CA GLU A 115 14.52 6.89 8.52
C GLU A 115 13.49 6.38 9.52
N THR A 116 12.72 7.28 10.14
CA THR A 116 11.80 6.93 11.23
C THR A 116 10.36 6.70 10.79
N HIS A 117 9.93 7.30 9.70
CA HIS A 117 8.51 7.28 9.30
C HIS A 117 8.35 7.18 7.80
N ALA A 118 7.25 6.59 7.41
CA ALA A 118 6.78 6.63 6.02
C ALA A 118 5.35 7.19 6.02
N ILE A 119 5.03 7.95 4.99
CA ILE A 119 3.69 8.50 4.78
C ILE A 119 3.27 8.21 3.35
N ALA A 120 2.00 7.96 3.17
CA ALA A 120 1.44 7.79 1.84
C ALA A 120 0.11 8.50 1.73
N SER A 121 -0.17 9.05 0.55
CA SER A 121 -1.47 9.57 0.22
C SER A 121 -2.01 8.82 -0.98
N ALA A 122 -3.32 8.61 -1.00
CA ALA A 122 -3.99 7.96 -2.11
C ALA A 122 -5.15 8.84 -2.56
N VAL A 123 -5.33 8.95 -3.86
CA VAL A 123 -6.42 9.72 -4.46
C VAL A 123 -7.10 8.83 -5.48
N ALA A 124 -8.41 8.81 -5.46
CA ALA A 124 -9.20 8.07 -6.44
C ALA A 124 -10.08 9.03 -7.23
N SER A 125 -10.13 8.79 -8.54
CA SER A 125 -11.00 9.54 -9.43
C SER A 125 -11.93 8.61 -10.18
N GLY A 126 -13.09 9.12 -10.58
CA GLY A 126 -14.06 8.40 -11.38
C GLY A 126 -13.75 8.49 -12.87
N ARG A 127 -14.63 7.92 -13.63
CA ARG A 127 -14.57 7.96 -15.09
C ARG A 127 -15.03 9.29 -15.66
#